data_b6ce873ebe732a4ca038d26b3a41d5a3
#
_entry.id   b6ce873ebe732a4ca038d26b3a41d5a3
#
_cell.length_a   1.000
_cell.length_b   1.000
_cell.length_c   1.000
_cell.angle_alpha   90.00
_cell.angle_beta   90.00
_cell.angle_gamma   90.00
#
_symmetry.space_group_name_H-M   'P 1'
#
loop_
_entity.id
_entity.type
_entity.pdbx_description
1 polymer ?
#
loop_
_entity_poly.entity_id
_entity_poly.type
_entity_poly.pdbx_seq_one_letter_code
_entity_poly.pdbx_strand_id
1 'polypeptide(L)'
;MSAFTSTSSPISLLIRRASIILPDGTYMVGDVLTRGGMIVEVGSDIEATSATTEIDAEGLTLLPGVIDPQVHFREPGLEHKENLFTASCACAKGGVTSFLEMPNTRPLTTTQQTLDDKLQRASQKCLVNYGFFIGATSENLPDLLSCNPTCGIKIFMGSMHGQLLLDDETLLDKIFSSGSRLIAVHAEDQARINQRRQEFAGITDPAVHSQIQDNQAALLATKLALKLSKKYQRRLHILHMSTADEAELLREDKPSWVTAEVTPQHLLLDTSAYAKIGTLAQMNPPLRTSHDCEVLWQALHDGVIDFIATDHAPHTLEEKAQQYPNSPSGMPGVETSLLLMLTAAMQGKCSVHQVVNWMSTAVAKAYKIPNKGAIAVGYDADLILVDLKTYRPVLREELFTKCGWSPFEGWNLTGWVQTTIVGGQIVYHQGKLCTYVRGQALQFG
;
A
#
# COMPACT_ATOMS: atom_id res chain seq x y z
N MET A 1 37.30 13.86 34.47
CA MET A 1 36.40 12.85 33.89
C MET A 1 36.10 13.27 32.44
N SER A 2 36.80 12.68 31.49
CA SER A 2 36.67 12.97 30.06
C SER A 2 35.46 12.24 29.53
N ALA A 3 34.46 12.98 29.03
CA ALA A 3 33.30 12.42 28.34
C ALA A 3 33.78 11.86 26.98
N PHE A 4 33.80 10.55 26.87
CA PHE A 4 33.92 9.88 25.55
C PHE A 4 32.63 10.13 24.78
N THR A 5 32.62 11.09 23.88
CA THR A 5 31.66 11.19 22.81
C THR A 5 32.02 10.10 21.79
N SER A 6 31.31 8.97 21.85
CA SER A 6 31.35 7.96 20.82
C SER A 6 30.69 8.53 19.57
N THR A 7 31.45 9.12 18.68
CA THR A 7 31.03 9.40 17.31
C THR A 7 31.13 8.09 16.52
N SER A 8 30.09 7.26 16.59
CA SER A 8 29.94 6.17 15.62
C SER A 8 29.89 6.80 14.23
N SER A 9 30.81 6.41 13.35
CA SER A 9 30.79 6.81 11.95
C SER A 9 29.42 6.52 11.37
N PRO A 10 28.85 7.40 10.54
CA PRO A 10 27.55 7.14 9.94
C PRO A 10 27.58 5.84 9.14
N ILE A 11 26.55 5.03 9.26
CA ILE A 11 26.41 3.77 8.52
C ILE A 11 26.57 4.08 7.03
N SER A 12 27.49 3.37 6.36
CA SER A 12 27.77 3.49 4.95
C SER A 12 27.61 2.14 4.27
N LEU A 13 26.84 2.11 3.18
CA LEU A 13 26.56 0.92 2.40
C LEU A 13 26.85 1.21 0.92
N LEU A 14 27.60 0.34 0.27
CA LEU A 14 27.90 0.41 -1.15
C LEU A 14 27.30 -0.81 -1.84
N ILE A 15 26.39 -0.57 -2.77
CA ILE A 15 25.78 -1.58 -3.63
C ILE A 15 26.55 -1.56 -4.96
N ARG A 16 27.16 -2.67 -5.33
CA ARG A 16 28.02 -2.79 -6.49
C ARG A 16 27.34 -3.52 -7.64
N ARG A 17 27.62 -3.08 -8.86
CA ARG A 17 27.33 -3.79 -10.11
C ARG A 17 25.84 -4.12 -10.30
N ALA A 18 24.95 -3.33 -9.71
CA ALA A 18 23.50 -3.50 -9.87
C ALA A 18 23.04 -2.99 -11.24
N SER A 19 22.02 -3.60 -11.79
CA SER A 19 21.21 -2.98 -12.85
C SER A 19 20.27 -1.97 -12.23
N ILE A 20 20.59 -0.68 -12.32
CA ILE A 20 19.89 0.43 -11.64
C ILE A 20 18.84 1.00 -12.57
N ILE A 21 17.61 1.21 -12.08
CA ILE A 21 16.59 2.00 -12.79
C ILE A 21 16.66 3.43 -12.29
N LEU A 22 17.02 4.34 -13.20
CA LEU A 22 17.09 5.77 -12.93
C LEU A 22 15.71 6.44 -13.01
N PRO A 23 15.54 7.65 -12.45
CA PRO A 23 14.25 8.34 -12.43
C PRO A 23 13.65 8.63 -13.82
N ASP A 24 14.47 8.75 -14.85
CA ASP A 24 14.04 8.93 -16.25
C ASP A 24 13.66 7.62 -16.97
N GLY A 25 13.77 6.47 -16.26
CA GLY A 25 13.48 5.14 -16.78
C GLY A 25 14.64 4.46 -17.51
N THR A 26 15.79 5.10 -17.60
CA THR A 26 16.98 4.47 -18.17
C THR A 26 17.59 3.44 -17.22
N TYR A 27 18.24 2.43 -17.81
CA TYR A 27 19.00 1.41 -17.07
C TYR A 27 20.48 1.71 -17.15
N MET A 28 21.14 1.66 -16.00
CA MET A 28 22.61 1.65 -15.96
C MET A 28 23.11 0.48 -15.09
N VAL A 29 24.21 -0.13 -15.49
CA VAL A 29 24.95 -1.03 -14.61
C VAL A 29 25.96 -0.20 -13.86
N GLY A 30 25.89 -0.22 -12.52
CA GLY A 30 26.75 0.64 -11.69
C GLY A 30 26.60 0.39 -10.21
N ASP A 31 27.10 1.35 -9.46
CA ASP A 31 27.19 1.32 -8.01
C ASP A 31 26.33 2.43 -7.40
N VAL A 32 25.83 2.19 -6.18
CA VAL A 32 25.15 3.19 -5.35
C VAL A 32 25.78 3.21 -3.97
N LEU A 33 26.29 4.38 -3.58
CA LEU A 33 26.83 4.63 -2.24
C LEU A 33 25.80 5.36 -1.40
N THR A 34 25.54 4.82 -0.21
CA THR A 34 24.70 5.45 0.81
C THR A 34 25.52 5.83 2.03
N ARG A 35 25.14 6.92 2.70
CA ARG A 35 25.78 7.34 3.95
C ARG A 35 24.76 8.07 4.83
N GLY A 36 24.66 7.66 6.10
CA GLY A 36 23.74 8.29 7.05
C GLY A 36 22.26 8.24 6.62
N GLY A 37 21.87 7.17 5.93
CA GLY A 37 20.50 6.96 5.47
C GLY A 37 20.16 7.59 4.12
N MET A 38 21.11 8.29 3.47
CA MET A 38 20.89 8.99 2.20
C MET A 38 21.73 8.39 1.08
N ILE A 39 21.25 8.47 -0.16
CA ILE A 39 22.04 8.19 -1.36
C ILE A 39 22.98 9.38 -1.58
N VAL A 40 24.30 9.12 -1.57
CA VAL A 40 25.31 10.18 -1.73
C VAL A 40 26.00 10.13 -3.09
N GLU A 41 26.02 8.97 -3.75
CA GLU A 41 26.63 8.83 -5.08
C GLU A 41 25.95 7.70 -5.86
N VAL A 42 25.80 7.90 -7.16
CA VAL A 42 25.33 6.91 -8.14
C VAL A 42 26.25 6.99 -9.35
N GLY A 43 26.91 5.90 -9.72
CA GLY A 43 27.88 5.89 -10.81
C GLY A 43 28.50 4.53 -11.04
N SER A 44 29.65 4.49 -11.72
CA SER A 44 30.47 3.29 -11.87
C SER A 44 31.75 3.43 -11.05
N ASP A 45 32.28 2.32 -10.57
CA ASP A 45 33.56 2.23 -9.87
C ASP A 45 33.70 3.18 -8.66
N ILE A 46 32.66 3.30 -7.84
CA ILE A 46 32.66 4.17 -6.66
C ILE A 46 33.64 3.65 -5.62
N GLU A 47 34.52 4.54 -5.12
CA GLU A 47 35.49 4.18 -4.10
C GLU A 47 34.83 3.96 -2.72
N ALA A 48 35.11 2.81 -2.11
CA ALA A 48 34.67 2.50 -0.75
C ALA A 48 35.73 2.92 0.29
N THR A 49 35.28 3.38 1.44
CA THR A 49 36.13 3.53 2.63
C THR A 49 36.17 2.22 3.41
N SER A 50 37.20 2.02 4.25
CA SER A 50 37.34 0.80 5.08
C SER A 50 36.18 0.55 6.06
N ALA A 51 35.33 1.55 6.32
CA ALA A 51 34.16 1.45 7.17
C ALA A 51 32.84 1.15 6.40
N THR A 52 32.89 1.01 5.06
CA THR A 52 31.73 0.79 4.21
C THR A 52 31.41 -0.70 4.11
N THR A 53 30.15 -1.07 4.39
CA THR A 53 29.63 -2.40 4.06
C THR A 53 29.36 -2.48 2.58
N GLU A 54 29.77 -3.57 1.92
CA GLU A 54 29.55 -3.75 0.48
C GLU A 54 28.58 -4.91 0.22
N ILE A 55 27.71 -4.71 -0.78
CA ILE A 55 26.83 -5.75 -1.35
C ILE A 55 27.19 -5.88 -2.82
N ASP A 56 27.57 -7.07 -3.25
CA ASP A 56 27.67 -7.41 -4.66
C ASP A 56 26.27 -7.73 -5.19
N ALA A 57 25.79 -6.90 -6.09
CA ALA A 57 24.47 -6.99 -6.70
C ALA A 57 24.53 -7.40 -8.18
N GLU A 58 25.61 -8.05 -8.62
CA GLU A 58 25.73 -8.53 -9.99
C GLU A 58 24.57 -9.45 -10.38
N GLY A 59 23.90 -9.11 -11.46
CA GLY A 59 22.73 -9.85 -11.97
C GLY A 59 21.41 -9.55 -11.28
N LEU A 60 21.39 -8.66 -10.27
CA LEU A 60 20.18 -8.15 -9.63
C LEU A 60 19.81 -6.76 -10.17
N THR A 61 18.54 -6.41 -10.04
CA THR A 61 18.04 -5.09 -10.37
C THR A 61 17.79 -4.28 -9.10
N LEU A 62 18.34 -3.06 -9.03
CA LEU A 62 18.15 -2.14 -7.93
C LEU A 62 16.99 -1.18 -8.26
N LEU A 63 15.99 -1.17 -7.38
CA LEU A 63 14.80 -0.32 -7.46
C LEU A 63 14.71 0.56 -6.21
N PRO A 64 14.02 1.71 -6.27
CA PRO A 64 13.60 2.40 -5.04
C PRO A 64 12.60 1.53 -4.28
N GLY A 65 12.59 1.65 -2.98
CA GLY A 65 11.67 0.92 -2.11
C GLY A 65 10.21 1.21 -2.42
N VAL A 66 9.38 0.19 -2.35
CA VAL A 66 7.93 0.33 -2.53
C VAL A 66 7.33 1.13 -1.37
N ILE A 67 6.38 2.02 -1.69
CA ILE A 67 5.54 2.74 -0.73
C ILE A 67 4.12 2.22 -0.91
N ASP A 68 3.58 1.53 0.10
CA ASP A 68 2.21 1.02 0.07
C ASP A 68 1.27 1.99 0.80
N PRO A 69 0.41 2.74 0.09
CA PRO A 69 -0.39 3.80 0.70
C PRO A 69 -1.67 3.30 1.37
N GLN A 70 -1.98 2.00 1.30
CA GLN A 70 -3.20 1.46 1.89
C GLN A 70 -2.98 0.07 2.50
N VAL A 71 -2.88 0.03 3.85
CA VAL A 71 -2.76 -1.24 4.60
C VAL A 71 -3.59 -1.22 5.89
N HIS A 72 -3.90 -2.40 6.43
CA HIS A 72 -4.62 -2.64 7.68
C HIS A 72 -3.82 -3.61 8.56
N PHE A 73 -2.85 -3.12 9.32
CA PHE A 73 -1.97 -3.95 10.15
C PHE A 73 -2.56 -4.34 11.51
N ARG A 74 -3.84 -4.00 11.71
CA ARG A 74 -4.68 -4.53 12.79
C ARG A 74 -4.30 -4.14 14.21
N GLU A 75 -3.15 -3.56 14.46
CA GLU A 75 -2.72 -3.11 15.79
C GLU A 75 -2.95 -1.59 15.97
N PRO A 76 -3.54 -1.19 17.12
CA PRO A 76 -3.93 -1.99 18.26
C PRO A 76 -5.28 -2.71 18.11
N GLY A 77 -5.46 -3.78 18.93
CA GLY A 77 -6.75 -4.37 19.28
C GLY A 77 -7.23 -5.55 18.42
N LEU A 78 -6.52 -5.88 17.32
CA LEU A 78 -6.82 -7.01 16.45
C LEU A 78 -5.57 -7.83 16.11
N GLU A 79 -4.60 -7.85 17.02
CA GLU A 79 -3.26 -8.43 16.84
C GLU A 79 -3.27 -9.94 16.61
N HIS A 80 -4.39 -10.60 16.84
CA HIS A 80 -4.56 -12.02 16.48
C HIS A 80 -4.51 -12.26 14.97
N LYS A 81 -4.92 -11.27 14.16
CA LYS A 81 -4.91 -11.33 12.69
C LYS A 81 -3.56 -10.92 12.11
N GLU A 82 -3.02 -9.79 12.60
CA GLU A 82 -1.77 -9.19 12.18
C GLU A 82 -1.33 -8.17 13.24
N ASN A 83 -0.05 -7.81 13.30
CA ASN A 83 0.45 -6.73 14.14
C ASN A 83 1.56 -5.95 13.42
N LEU A 84 1.92 -4.78 13.95
CA LEU A 84 2.90 -3.87 13.33
C LEU A 84 4.27 -4.54 13.09
N PHE A 85 4.71 -5.44 13.97
CA PHE A 85 5.99 -6.13 13.77
C PHE A 85 5.91 -7.16 12.62
N THR A 86 4.95 -8.09 12.67
CA THR A 86 4.84 -9.15 11.65
C THR A 86 4.47 -8.60 10.28
N ALA A 87 3.62 -7.58 10.22
CA ALA A 87 3.32 -6.85 8.99
C ALA A 87 4.55 -6.14 8.42
N SER A 88 5.37 -5.50 9.27
CA SER A 88 6.61 -4.87 8.81
C SER A 88 7.67 -5.89 8.36
N CYS A 89 7.66 -7.11 8.90
CA CYS A 89 8.46 -8.22 8.39
C CYS A 89 7.99 -8.65 6.99
N ALA A 90 6.68 -8.76 6.77
CA ALA A 90 6.09 -9.05 5.48
C ALA A 90 6.38 -7.93 4.45
N CYS A 91 6.30 -6.66 4.88
CA CYS A 91 6.75 -5.51 4.09
C CYS A 91 8.21 -5.65 3.65
N ALA A 92 9.11 -5.88 4.59
CA ALA A 92 10.55 -6.01 4.32
C ALA A 92 10.84 -7.13 3.32
N LYS A 93 10.18 -8.28 3.43
CA LYS A 93 10.30 -9.39 2.47
C LYS A 93 9.67 -9.05 1.11
N GLY A 94 8.54 -8.33 1.10
CA GLY A 94 7.86 -7.90 -0.12
C GLY A 94 8.50 -6.70 -0.83
N GLY A 95 9.59 -6.12 -0.29
CA GLY A 95 10.24 -4.94 -0.85
C GLY A 95 9.52 -3.62 -0.53
N VAL A 96 8.54 -3.65 0.39
CA VAL A 96 7.84 -2.45 0.86
C VAL A 96 8.67 -1.79 1.96
N THR A 97 9.19 -0.60 1.70
CA THR A 97 10.04 0.17 2.63
C THR A 97 9.25 1.22 3.42
N SER A 98 8.03 1.50 3.00
CA SER A 98 7.15 2.47 3.65
C SER A 98 5.68 2.06 3.50
N PHE A 99 4.87 2.27 4.53
CA PHE A 99 3.43 2.01 4.46
C PHE A 99 2.60 3.14 5.08
N LEU A 100 1.34 3.27 4.62
CA LEU A 100 0.35 4.16 5.20
C LEU A 100 -0.84 3.33 5.70
N GLU A 101 -1.06 3.32 7.02
CA GLU A 101 -2.06 2.46 7.65
C GLU A 101 -3.37 3.17 7.94
N MET A 102 -4.45 2.44 7.72
CA MET A 102 -5.83 2.86 7.90
C MET A 102 -6.26 2.92 9.38
N PRO A 103 -7.27 3.75 9.72
CA PRO A 103 -7.61 4.08 11.11
C PRO A 103 -8.53 3.08 11.81
N ASN A 104 -8.96 1.99 11.16
CA ASN A 104 -9.97 1.06 11.67
C ASN A 104 -9.43 0.00 12.64
N THR A 105 -8.60 0.43 13.57
CA THR A 105 -8.06 -0.35 14.70
C THR A 105 -8.96 -0.29 15.94
N ARG A 106 -8.58 -0.88 17.05
CA ARG A 106 -9.34 -0.85 18.33
C ARG A 106 -8.41 -0.45 19.49
N PRO A 107 -8.44 0.79 19.98
CA PRO A 107 -9.35 1.86 19.57
C PRO A 107 -9.13 2.33 18.11
N LEU A 108 -10.14 3.04 17.56
CA LEU A 108 -10.04 3.72 16.26
C LEU A 108 -9.01 4.86 16.34
N THR A 109 -8.30 5.11 15.23
CA THR A 109 -7.37 6.25 15.14
C THR A 109 -8.14 7.50 14.71
N THR A 110 -8.80 8.17 15.66
CA THR A 110 -9.72 9.30 15.39
C THR A 110 -9.38 10.57 16.18
N THR A 111 -8.35 10.51 17.05
CA THR A 111 -7.88 11.61 17.87
C THR A 111 -6.35 11.69 17.84
N GLN A 112 -5.77 12.84 18.26
CA GLN A 112 -4.31 12.96 18.40
C GLN A 112 -3.75 11.89 19.34
N GLN A 113 -4.42 11.64 20.47
CA GLN A 113 -3.96 10.64 21.44
C GLN A 113 -3.85 9.23 20.83
N THR A 114 -4.84 8.79 20.05
CA THR A 114 -4.82 7.46 19.40
C THR A 114 -3.80 7.40 18.25
N LEU A 115 -3.53 8.52 17.58
CA LEU A 115 -2.48 8.65 16.59
C LEU A 115 -1.09 8.55 17.25
N ASP A 116 -0.86 9.25 18.36
CA ASP A 116 0.40 9.22 19.11
C ASP A 116 0.70 7.81 19.65
N ASP A 117 -0.30 7.08 20.15
CA ASP A 117 -0.15 5.68 20.60
C ASP A 117 0.32 4.78 19.44
N LYS A 118 -0.27 4.92 18.24
CA LYS A 118 0.16 4.16 17.05
C LYS A 118 1.58 4.51 16.62
N LEU A 119 1.93 5.81 16.59
CA LEU A 119 3.27 6.26 16.27
C LEU A 119 4.30 5.70 17.25
N GLN A 120 3.99 5.71 18.55
CA GLN A 120 4.85 5.15 19.59
C GLN A 120 5.03 3.63 19.42
N ARG A 121 3.95 2.87 19.15
CA ARG A 121 4.04 1.42 18.89
C ARG A 121 4.89 1.12 17.67
N ALA A 122 4.67 1.85 16.58
CA ALA A 122 5.39 1.66 15.33
C ALA A 122 6.89 1.95 15.50
N SER A 123 7.27 3.00 16.23
CA SER A 123 8.69 3.32 16.49
C SER A 123 9.45 2.21 17.21
N GLN A 124 8.76 1.39 17.97
CA GLN A 124 9.35 0.26 18.71
C GLN A 124 9.38 -1.03 17.91
N LYS A 125 8.46 -1.21 16.95
CA LYS A 125 8.17 -2.51 16.31
C LYS A 125 8.49 -2.55 14.82
N CYS A 126 8.23 -1.46 14.06
CA CYS A 126 8.31 -1.50 12.61
C CYS A 126 9.75 -1.52 12.11
N LEU A 127 10.04 -2.41 11.18
CA LEU A 127 11.32 -2.49 10.46
C LEU A 127 11.38 -1.52 9.29
N VAL A 128 10.22 -1.10 8.77
CA VAL A 128 10.06 -0.19 7.62
C VAL A 128 9.37 1.09 8.05
N ASN A 129 9.46 2.15 7.22
CA ASN A 129 8.87 3.45 7.52
C ASN A 129 7.35 3.40 7.55
N TYR A 130 6.74 4.31 8.30
CA TYR A 130 5.30 4.25 8.56
C TYR A 130 4.64 5.64 8.61
N GLY A 131 3.38 5.68 8.20
CA GLY A 131 2.46 6.79 8.37
C GLY A 131 1.06 6.29 8.69
N PHE A 132 0.23 7.12 9.28
CA PHE A 132 -1.12 6.76 9.72
C PHE A 132 -2.14 7.77 9.26
N PHE A 133 -3.30 7.27 8.81
CA PHE A 133 -4.48 8.09 8.55
C PHE A 133 -5.24 8.39 9.85
N ILE A 134 -5.85 9.58 9.90
CA ILE A 134 -6.89 9.90 10.87
C ILE A 134 -8.26 9.53 10.29
N GLY A 135 -9.07 8.77 11.02
CA GLY A 135 -10.41 8.36 10.59
C GLY A 135 -11.44 9.46 10.86
N ALA A 136 -12.28 9.74 9.87
CA ALA A 136 -13.39 10.65 10.04
C ALA A 136 -14.57 9.97 10.74
N THR A 137 -15.20 10.70 11.66
CA THR A 137 -16.45 10.35 12.34
C THR A 137 -17.40 11.55 12.30
N SER A 138 -18.65 11.35 12.71
CA SER A 138 -19.63 12.44 12.80
C SER A 138 -19.23 13.57 13.76
N GLU A 139 -18.28 13.35 14.68
CA GLU A 139 -18.04 14.23 15.82
C GLU A 139 -16.61 14.80 15.89
N ASN A 140 -15.64 14.25 15.11
CA ASN A 140 -14.21 14.57 15.31
C ASN A 140 -13.63 15.58 14.31
N LEU A 141 -14.43 16.45 13.70
CA LEU A 141 -13.92 17.44 12.74
C LEU A 141 -12.75 18.28 13.28
N PRO A 142 -12.71 18.72 14.56
CA PRO A 142 -11.55 19.42 15.12
C PRO A 142 -10.27 18.59 15.04
N ASP A 143 -10.33 17.28 15.35
CA ASP A 143 -9.19 16.36 15.26
C ASP A 143 -8.73 16.19 13.80
N LEU A 144 -9.68 16.06 12.85
CA LEU A 144 -9.34 15.96 11.42
C LEU A 144 -8.53 17.17 10.93
N LEU A 145 -8.75 18.34 11.53
CA LEU A 145 -8.04 19.58 11.16
C LEU A 145 -6.69 19.74 11.87
N SER A 146 -6.55 19.23 13.09
CA SER A 146 -5.40 19.51 13.96
C SER A 146 -4.40 18.36 14.12
N CYS A 147 -4.82 17.09 14.06
CA CYS A 147 -3.93 15.92 14.27
C CYS A 147 -2.69 15.94 13.38
N ASN A 148 -1.51 15.66 13.95
CA ASN A 148 -0.25 15.68 13.23
C ASN A 148 0.82 14.80 13.94
N PRO A 149 1.71 14.05 13.20
CA PRO A 149 1.71 13.88 11.74
C PRO A 149 0.63 12.89 11.27
N THR A 150 0.02 13.15 10.13
CA THR A 150 -0.91 12.20 9.47
C THR A 150 -0.79 12.30 7.96
N CYS A 151 -0.92 11.18 7.26
CA CYS A 151 -0.91 11.14 5.81
C CYS A 151 -2.20 11.68 5.16
N GLY A 152 -3.28 11.84 5.93
CA GLY A 152 -4.55 12.35 5.45
C GLY A 152 -5.73 11.92 6.30
N ILE A 153 -6.91 12.30 5.84
CA ILE A 153 -8.20 11.93 6.44
C ILE A 153 -8.75 10.72 5.69
N LYS A 154 -9.07 9.65 6.40
CA LYS A 154 -9.77 8.49 5.82
C LYS A 154 -11.27 8.59 6.08
N ILE A 155 -12.06 8.44 5.01
CA ILE A 155 -13.51 8.33 5.07
C ILE A 155 -13.96 6.98 4.53
N PHE A 156 -14.87 6.32 5.22
CA PHE A 156 -15.60 5.15 4.74
C PHE A 156 -17.02 5.59 4.39
N MET A 157 -17.32 5.71 3.10
CA MET A 157 -18.66 6.09 2.61
C MET A 157 -19.63 4.89 2.59
N GLY A 158 -19.11 3.67 2.71
CA GLY A 158 -19.86 2.42 2.81
C GLY A 158 -18.99 1.26 3.25
N SER A 159 -19.57 0.06 3.28
CA SER A 159 -18.87 -1.20 3.63
C SER A 159 -18.18 -1.21 4.98
N MET A 160 -18.63 -0.36 5.90
CA MET A 160 -18.13 -0.18 7.25
C MET A 160 -19.29 -0.15 8.25
N HIS A 161 -18.98 -0.38 9.51
CA HIS A 161 -19.96 -0.31 10.60
C HIS A 161 -19.45 0.60 11.72
N GLY A 162 -20.39 1.11 12.51
CA GLY A 162 -20.09 1.95 13.67
C GLY A 162 -19.63 3.36 13.30
N GLN A 163 -18.80 3.95 14.14
CA GLN A 163 -18.45 5.37 14.08
C GLN A 163 -17.69 5.83 12.81
N LEU A 164 -17.03 4.91 12.09
CA LEU A 164 -16.29 5.24 10.87
C LEU A 164 -17.16 5.26 9.61
N LEU A 165 -18.38 4.74 9.65
CA LEU A 165 -19.30 4.85 8.53
C LEU A 165 -19.82 6.28 8.42
N LEU A 166 -19.59 6.92 7.28
CA LEU A 166 -20.06 8.27 6.95
C LEU A 166 -20.78 8.24 5.60
N ASP A 167 -22.08 7.99 5.64
CA ASP A 167 -22.98 7.95 4.48
C ASP A 167 -23.96 9.15 4.43
N ASP A 168 -23.82 10.12 5.35
CA ASP A 168 -24.59 11.36 5.37
C ASP A 168 -23.92 12.44 4.51
N GLU A 169 -24.59 12.89 3.44
CA GLU A 169 -24.06 13.92 2.53
C GLU A 169 -23.76 15.25 3.23
N THR A 170 -24.51 15.62 4.28
CA THR A 170 -24.30 16.88 5.02
C THR A 170 -22.99 16.83 5.80
N LEU A 171 -22.71 15.71 6.44
CA LEU A 171 -21.44 15.48 7.13
C LEU A 171 -20.26 15.45 6.17
N LEU A 172 -20.42 14.75 5.03
CA LEU A 172 -19.39 14.72 3.98
C LEU A 172 -19.13 16.14 3.44
N ASP A 173 -20.16 16.91 3.13
CA ASP A 173 -20.03 18.30 2.67
C ASP A 173 -19.27 19.16 3.66
N LYS A 174 -19.57 19.03 4.96
CA LYS A 174 -18.88 19.73 6.05
C LYS A 174 -17.40 19.35 6.13
N ILE A 175 -17.04 18.07 6.00
CA ILE A 175 -15.64 17.61 6.04
C ILE A 175 -14.88 18.10 4.80
N PHE A 176 -15.46 17.97 3.60
CA PHE A 176 -14.84 18.40 2.36
C PHE A 176 -14.63 19.93 2.30
N SER A 177 -15.55 20.71 2.88
CA SER A 177 -15.42 22.18 2.96
C SER A 177 -14.38 22.66 3.98
N SER A 178 -13.86 21.78 4.86
CA SER A 178 -13.04 22.17 6.01
C SER A 178 -11.57 21.78 5.82
N GLY A 179 -10.65 22.76 5.89
CA GLY A 179 -9.20 22.55 5.84
C GLY A 179 -8.67 22.18 4.44
N SER A 180 -7.43 21.67 4.35
CA SER A 180 -6.71 21.41 3.10
C SER A 180 -6.10 20.01 3.00
N ARG A 181 -6.20 19.17 4.04
CA ARG A 181 -5.61 17.84 4.07
C ARG A 181 -6.19 16.95 2.96
N LEU A 182 -5.38 16.03 2.47
CA LEU A 182 -5.85 14.96 1.59
C LEU A 182 -6.99 14.19 2.25
N ILE A 183 -8.06 13.94 1.52
CA ILE A 183 -9.14 13.02 1.91
C ILE A 183 -9.00 11.76 1.07
N ALA A 184 -8.86 10.60 1.72
CA ALA A 184 -8.87 9.29 1.08
C ALA A 184 -10.22 8.60 1.37
N VAL A 185 -10.90 8.13 0.34
CA VAL A 185 -12.25 7.57 0.48
C VAL A 185 -12.29 6.08 0.09
N HIS A 186 -12.91 5.26 0.93
CA HIS A 186 -13.51 4.01 0.50
C HIS A 186 -14.90 4.36 -0.05
N ALA A 187 -15.05 4.29 -1.36
CA ALA A 187 -16.22 4.80 -2.07
C ALA A 187 -17.16 3.67 -2.48
N GLU A 188 -18.09 3.33 -1.61
CA GLU A 188 -19.24 2.46 -1.90
C GLU A 188 -20.51 3.06 -1.27
N ASP A 189 -21.64 3.01 -1.99
CA ASP A 189 -22.93 3.56 -1.53
C ASP A 189 -23.60 2.60 -0.54
N GLN A 190 -23.66 2.99 0.72
CA GLN A 190 -24.18 2.14 1.80
C GLN A 190 -25.70 1.87 1.64
N ALA A 191 -26.46 2.82 1.13
CA ALA A 191 -27.91 2.65 0.95
C ALA A 191 -28.18 1.57 -0.10
N ARG A 192 -27.45 1.60 -1.23
CA ARG A 192 -27.53 0.57 -2.26
C ARG A 192 -27.09 -0.79 -1.75
N ILE A 193 -25.97 -0.86 -1.03
CA ILE A 193 -25.48 -2.11 -0.43
C ILE A 193 -26.56 -2.72 0.48
N ASN A 194 -27.22 -1.91 1.31
CA ASN A 194 -28.27 -2.37 2.21
C ASN A 194 -29.48 -2.89 1.44
N GLN A 195 -29.92 -2.20 0.38
CA GLN A 195 -30.99 -2.66 -0.50
C GLN A 195 -30.62 -4.02 -1.13
N ARG A 196 -29.46 -4.11 -1.76
CA ARG A 196 -28.99 -5.33 -2.43
C ARG A 196 -28.85 -6.50 -1.44
N ARG A 197 -28.38 -6.24 -0.22
CA ARG A 197 -28.28 -7.26 0.84
C ARG A 197 -29.65 -7.86 1.18
N GLN A 198 -30.72 -7.08 1.11
CA GLN A 198 -32.08 -7.60 1.30
C GLN A 198 -32.54 -8.47 0.12
N GLU A 199 -32.23 -8.06 -1.11
CA GLU A 199 -32.52 -8.81 -2.34
C GLU A 199 -31.87 -10.19 -2.38
N PHE A 200 -30.67 -10.30 -1.85
CA PHE A 200 -29.86 -11.53 -1.80
C PHE A 200 -29.85 -12.21 -0.42
N ALA A 201 -30.82 -11.88 0.44
CA ALA A 201 -30.89 -12.46 1.78
C ALA A 201 -30.97 -13.99 1.76
N GLY A 202 -30.20 -14.66 2.63
CA GLY A 202 -30.19 -16.11 2.76
C GLY A 202 -29.28 -16.85 1.78
N ILE A 203 -28.65 -16.17 0.82
CA ILE A 203 -27.67 -16.79 -0.07
C ILE A 203 -26.33 -16.89 0.66
N THR A 204 -25.72 -18.07 0.65
CA THR A 204 -24.47 -18.38 1.35
C THR A 204 -23.27 -18.60 0.41
N ASP A 205 -23.49 -18.50 -0.90
CA ASP A 205 -22.41 -18.51 -1.89
C ASP A 205 -21.64 -17.19 -1.83
N PRO A 206 -20.32 -17.19 -1.57
CA PRO A 206 -19.54 -15.97 -1.52
C PRO A 206 -19.50 -15.19 -2.85
N ALA A 207 -19.79 -15.80 -3.98
CA ALA A 207 -19.88 -15.11 -5.28
C ALA A 207 -20.98 -14.04 -5.32
N VAL A 208 -22.00 -14.14 -4.46
CA VAL A 208 -23.07 -13.12 -4.36
C VAL A 208 -22.54 -11.79 -3.81
N HIS A 209 -21.38 -11.79 -3.14
CA HIS A 209 -20.76 -10.59 -2.57
C HIS A 209 -20.60 -9.49 -3.62
N SER A 210 -20.11 -9.84 -4.82
CA SER A 210 -19.95 -8.90 -5.94
C SER A 210 -21.28 -8.39 -6.51
N GLN A 211 -22.39 -9.08 -6.25
CA GLN A 211 -23.72 -8.63 -6.65
C GLN A 211 -24.36 -7.73 -5.59
N ILE A 212 -24.04 -7.93 -4.32
CA ILE A 212 -24.52 -7.10 -3.20
C ILE A 212 -23.80 -5.75 -3.19
N GLN A 213 -22.47 -5.77 -3.28
CA GLN A 213 -21.64 -4.56 -3.43
C GLN A 213 -21.30 -4.40 -4.91
N ASP A 214 -22.30 -4.06 -5.73
CA ASP A 214 -22.18 -4.03 -7.18
C ASP A 214 -21.45 -2.79 -7.72
N ASN A 215 -21.19 -2.77 -9.04
CA ASN A 215 -20.48 -1.67 -9.70
C ASN A 215 -21.17 -0.32 -9.45
N GLN A 216 -22.52 -0.31 -9.39
CA GLN A 216 -23.24 0.94 -9.14
C GLN A 216 -23.03 1.47 -7.72
N ALA A 217 -22.81 0.62 -6.72
CA ALA A 217 -22.48 1.07 -5.36
C ALA A 217 -21.17 1.85 -5.36
N ALA A 218 -20.13 1.36 -6.06
CA ALA A 218 -18.85 2.03 -6.21
C ALA A 218 -19.01 3.34 -7.01
N LEU A 219 -19.65 3.29 -8.16
CA LEU A 219 -19.84 4.45 -9.05
C LEU A 219 -20.58 5.61 -8.36
N LEU A 220 -21.67 5.34 -7.63
CA LEU A 220 -22.47 6.37 -6.96
C LEU A 220 -21.63 7.11 -5.90
N ALA A 221 -20.92 6.39 -5.07
CA ALA A 221 -20.08 6.99 -4.03
C ALA A 221 -18.87 7.74 -4.62
N THR A 222 -18.23 7.20 -5.67
CA THR A 222 -17.14 7.88 -6.38
C THR A 222 -17.62 9.18 -7.03
N LYS A 223 -18.82 9.19 -7.64
CA LYS A 223 -19.43 10.42 -8.18
C LYS A 223 -19.67 11.46 -7.10
N LEU A 224 -20.19 11.05 -5.94
CA LEU A 224 -20.41 11.96 -4.80
C LEU A 224 -19.09 12.55 -4.28
N ALA A 225 -18.07 11.70 -4.05
CA ALA A 225 -16.76 12.16 -3.59
C ALA A 225 -16.12 13.14 -4.58
N LEU A 226 -16.19 12.84 -5.87
CA LEU A 226 -15.67 13.71 -6.94
C LEU A 226 -16.41 15.03 -7.01
N LYS A 227 -17.77 15.03 -6.91
CA LYS A 227 -18.60 16.23 -6.84
C LYS A 227 -18.18 17.14 -5.67
N LEU A 228 -17.99 16.57 -4.48
CA LEU A 228 -17.57 17.32 -3.29
C LEU A 228 -16.14 17.85 -3.42
N SER A 229 -15.23 17.04 -3.93
CA SER A 229 -13.85 17.46 -4.20
C SER A 229 -13.81 18.65 -5.17
N LYS A 230 -14.57 18.62 -6.25
CA LYS A 230 -14.67 19.71 -7.24
C LYS A 230 -15.28 20.98 -6.64
N LYS A 231 -16.38 20.84 -5.86
CA LYS A 231 -17.06 21.95 -5.19
C LYS A 231 -16.12 22.77 -4.31
N TYR A 232 -15.20 22.09 -3.60
CA TYR A 232 -14.30 22.71 -2.64
C TYR A 232 -12.84 22.76 -3.07
N GLN A 233 -12.51 22.31 -4.29
CA GLN A 233 -11.13 22.11 -4.76
C GLN A 233 -10.27 21.31 -3.76
N ARG A 234 -10.91 20.30 -3.14
CA ARG A 234 -10.31 19.50 -2.08
C ARG A 234 -9.49 18.36 -2.64
N ARG A 235 -8.22 18.24 -2.21
CA ARG A 235 -7.40 17.06 -2.53
C ARG A 235 -8.15 15.79 -2.12
N LEU A 236 -8.36 14.91 -3.10
CA LEU A 236 -9.09 13.65 -2.95
C LEU A 236 -8.22 12.50 -3.45
N HIS A 237 -8.26 11.39 -2.74
CA HIS A 237 -7.74 10.11 -3.19
C HIS A 237 -8.83 9.06 -3.15
N ILE A 238 -9.09 8.40 -4.28
CA ILE A 238 -10.03 7.31 -4.40
C ILE A 238 -9.26 6.01 -4.23
N LEU A 239 -9.55 5.29 -3.16
CA LEU A 239 -8.88 4.05 -2.79
C LEU A 239 -9.39 2.88 -3.64
N HIS A 240 -8.54 1.89 -3.91
CA HIS A 240 -8.86 0.56 -4.46
C HIS A 240 -9.98 0.56 -5.50
N MET A 241 -9.89 1.40 -6.54
CA MET A 241 -10.85 1.37 -7.65
C MET A 241 -11.04 -0.04 -8.18
N SER A 242 -12.27 -0.42 -8.42
CA SER A 242 -12.61 -1.80 -8.74
C SER A 242 -13.40 -1.98 -10.04
N THR A 243 -13.97 -0.91 -10.62
CA THR A 243 -14.93 -1.01 -11.72
C THR A 243 -14.53 -0.23 -12.96
N ALA A 244 -14.93 -0.72 -14.13
CA ALA A 244 -14.81 -0.01 -15.40
C ALA A 244 -15.55 1.33 -15.38
N ASP A 245 -16.75 1.35 -14.78
CA ASP A 245 -17.58 2.56 -14.70
C ASP A 245 -16.89 3.71 -13.93
N GLU A 246 -16.17 3.40 -12.85
CA GLU A 246 -15.36 4.38 -12.10
C GLU A 246 -14.19 4.90 -12.94
N ALA A 247 -13.51 4.00 -13.67
CA ALA A 247 -12.39 4.37 -14.53
C ALA A 247 -12.85 5.32 -15.66
N GLU A 248 -13.99 5.04 -16.30
CA GLU A 248 -14.56 5.92 -17.33
C GLU A 248 -14.97 7.27 -16.74
N LEU A 249 -15.62 7.29 -15.57
CA LEU A 249 -15.94 8.54 -14.87
C LEU A 249 -14.71 9.41 -14.64
N LEU A 250 -13.60 8.82 -14.17
CA LEU A 250 -12.36 9.57 -13.92
C LEU A 250 -11.66 9.94 -15.23
N ARG A 251 -11.76 9.16 -16.28
CA ARG A 251 -11.23 9.50 -17.62
C ARG A 251 -11.84 10.80 -18.14
N GLU A 252 -13.14 10.96 -17.94
CA GLU A 252 -13.89 12.13 -18.39
C GLU A 252 -13.69 13.37 -17.50
N ASP A 253 -13.55 13.19 -16.19
CA ASP A 253 -13.82 14.28 -15.25
C ASP A 253 -12.86 14.37 -14.04
N LYS A 254 -11.67 13.72 -14.08
CA LYS A 254 -10.67 13.76 -12.99
C LYS A 254 -9.90 15.08 -12.96
N PRO A 255 -10.08 15.95 -11.93
CA PRO A 255 -9.23 17.13 -11.73
C PRO A 255 -7.79 16.74 -11.36
N SER A 256 -6.83 17.63 -11.62
CA SER A 256 -5.40 17.40 -11.33
C SER A 256 -5.05 17.22 -9.85
N TRP A 257 -5.93 17.60 -8.93
CA TRP A 257 -5.76 17.41 -7.48
C TRP A 257 -6.44 16.14 -6.96
N VAL A 258 -7.03 15.34 -7.84
CA VAL A 258 -7.61 14.03 -7.52
C VAL A 258 -6.68 12.95 -7.98
N THR A 259 -6.43 11.96 -7.12
CA THR A 259 -5.69 10.75 -7.43
C THR A 259 -6.55 9.51 -7.17
N ALA A 260 -6.19 8.41 -7.79
CA ALA A 260 -6.86 7.12 -7.62
C ALA A 260 -5.83 5.98 -7.59
N GLU A 261 -6.14 4.91 -6.88
CA GLU A 261 -5.32 3.71 -6.83
C GLU A 261 -6.11 2.46 -7.21
N VAL A 262 -5.40 1.42 -7.59
CA VAL A 262 -5.94 0.08 -7.84
C VAL A 262 -5.12 -0.96 -7.08
N THR A 263 -5.72 -2.08 -6.71
CA THR A 263 -4.97 -3.17 -6.08
C THR A 263 -4.55 -4.23 -7.12
N PRO A 264 -3.44 -4.96 -6.89
CA PRO A 264 -3.09 -6.11 -7.73
C PRO A 264 -4.22 -7.15 -7.81
N GLN A 265 -5.02 -7.28 -6.75
CA GLN A 265 -6.18 -8.18 -6.71
C GLN A 265 -7.22 -7.80 -7.77
N HIS A 266 -7.58 -6.52 -7.88
CA HIS A 266 -8.53 -6.04 -8.90
C HIS A 266 -7.97 -6.04 -10.33
N LEU A 267 -6.64 -6.08 -10.49
CA LEU A 267 -6.00 -6.22 -11.79
C LEU A 267 -5.86 -7.66 -12.27
N LEU A 268 -5.79 -8.64 -11.35
CA LEU A 268 -5.36 -10.01 -11.66
C LEU A 268 -6.37 -11.09 -11.30
N LEU A 269 -7.35 -10.79 -10.44
CA LEU A 269 -8.42 -11.69 -10.03
C LEU A 269 -9.77 -11.12 -10.46
N ASP A 270 -10.62 -11.99 -10.99
CA ASP A 270 -12.01 -11.68 -11.30
C ASP A 270 -12.97 -12.54 -10.47
N THR A 271 -14.27 -12.42 -10.71
CA THR A 271 -15.31 -13.17 -10.00
C THR A 271 -15.18 -14.69 -10.11
N SER A 272 -14.42 -15.21 -11.08
CA SER A 272 -14.15 -16.66 -11.17
C SER A 272 -13.28 -17.17 -10.01
N ALA A 273 -12.60 -16.27 -9.29
CA ALA A 273 -11.81 -16.62 -8.11
C ALA A 273 -12.69 -17.21 -6.98
N TYR A 274 -13.95 -16.78 -6.86
CA TYR A 274 -14.86 -17.35 -5.85
C TYR A 274 -15.05 -18.86 -6.00
N ALA A 275 -15.12 -19.36 -7.24
CA ALA A 275 -15.22 -20.81 -7.50
C ALA A 275 -13.93 -21.57 -7.16
N LYS A 276 -12.76 -20.90 -7.16
CA LYS A 276 -11.45 -21.52 -6.93
C LYS A 276 -11.03 -21.48 -5.47
N ILE A 277 -11.19 -20.34 -4.82
CA ILE A 277 -10.68 -20.10 -3.45
C ILE A 277 -11.78 -19.65 -2.46
N GLY A 278 -13.06 -19.71 -2.86
CA GLY A 278 -14.21 -19.44 -1.98
C GLY A 278 -14.14 -18.09 -1.28
N THR A 279 -14.36 -18.10 0.02
CA THR A 279 -14.32 -16.91 0.88
C THR A 279 -12.95 -16.22 0.96
N LEU A 280 -11.87 -16.89 0.59
CA LEU A 280 -10.54 -16.25 0.46
C LEU A 280 -10.53 -15.18 -0.64
N ALA A 281 -11.43 -15.26 -1.63
CA ALA A 281 -11.61 -14.23 -2.66
C ALA A 281 -12.43 -13.01 -2.20
N GLN A 282 -13.02 -13.05 -0.99
CA GLN A 282 -13.89 -11.99 -0.50
C GLN A 282 -13.07 -10.81 0.04
N MET A 283 -13.26 -9.64 -0.58
CA MET A 283 -12.68 -8.35 -0.19
C MET A 283 -13.69 -7.20 -0.43
N ASN A 284 -13.40 -5.99 0.02
CA ASN A 284 -14.19 -4.77 -0.20
C ASN A 284 -13.31 -3.66 -0.80
N PRO A 285 -13.66 -3.11 -1.99
CA PRO A 285 -14.71 -3.55 -2.89
C PRO A 285 -14.50 -4.99 -3.39
N PRO A 286 -15.57 -5.69 -3.80
CA PRO A 286 -15.43 -7.07 -4.30
C PRO A 286 -14.64 -7.16 -5.61
N LEU A 287 -14.16 -8.36 -5.90
CA LEU A 287 -13.66 -8.70 -7.24
C LEU A 287 -14.77 -8.52 -8.28
N ARG A 288 -14.38 -8.07 -9.47
CA ARG A 288 -15.31 -7.74 -10.56
C ARG A 288 -15.15 -8.71 -11.73
N THR A 289 -15.71 -8.37 -12.86
CA THR A 289 -15.59 -9.16 -14.08
C THR A 289 -14.19 -9.03 -14.70
N SER A 290 -13.83 -9.94 -15.62
CA SER A 290 -12.58 -9.81 -16.39
C SER A 290 -12.54 -8.52 -17.23
N HIS A 291 -13.70 -8.03 -17.69
CA HIS A 291 -13.80 -6.74 -18.39
C HIS A 291 -13.39 -5.58 -17.47
N ASP A 292 -13.85 -5.56 -16.21
CA ASP A 292 -13.41 -4.54 -15.24
C ASP A 292 -11.90 -4.57 -15.06
N CYS A 293 -11.30 -5.78 -14.92
CA CYS A 293 -9.84 -5.92 -14.80
C CYS A 293 -9.11 -5.34 -16.03
N GLU A 294 -9.58 -5.61 -17.25
CA GLU A 294 -8.99 -5.09 -18.49
C GLU A 294 -9.05 -3.55 -18.56
N VAL A 295 -10.20 -2.97 -18.21
CA VAL A 295 -10.38 -1.51 -18.20
C VAL A 295 -9.54 -0.84 -17.11
N LEU A 296 -9.39 -1.45 -15.93
CA LEU A 296 -8.52 -0.97 -14.86
C LEU A 296 -7.04 -1.00 -15.28
N TRP A 297 -6.58 -2.05 -15.95
CA TRP A 297 -5.23 -2.08 -16.54
C TRP A 297 -5.02 -0.94 -17.52
N GLN A 298 -5.98 -0.71 -18.44
CA GLN A 298 -5.88 0.39 -19.39
C GLN A 298 -5.88 1.75 -18.70
N ALA A 299 -6.73 1.94 -17.68
CA ALA A 299 -6.79 3.17 -16.89
C ALA A 299 -5.48 3.46 -16.13
N LEU A 300 -4.79 2.41 -15.66
CA LEU A 300 -3.48 2.53 -15.02
C LEU A 300 -2.39 2.94 -16.05
N HIS A 301 -2.42 2.38 -17.26
CA HIS A 301 -1.52 2.76 -18.34
C HIS A 301 -1.73 4.20 -18.82
N ASP A 302 -2.97 4.63 -18.89
CA ASP A 302 -3.35 5.97 -19.37
C ASP A 302 -3.16 7.06 -18.30
N GLY A 303 -2.80 6.69 -17.05
CA GLY A 303 -2.66 7.62 -15.93
C GLY A 303 -3.99 8.14 -15.38
N VAL A 304 -5.10 7.50 -15.71
CA VAL A 304 -6.42 7.73 -15.08
C VAL A 304 -6.36 7.24 -13.63
N ILE A 305 -5.80 6.05 -13.43
CA ILE A 305 -5.37 5.54 -12.12
C ILE A 305 -3.89 5.90 -11.95
N ASP A 306 -3.53 6.47 -10.82
CA ASP A 306 -2.20 7.06 -10.61
C ASP A 306 -1.18 6.05 -10.10
N PHE A 307 -1.60 5.10 -9.23
CA PHE A 307 -0.68 4.16 -8.59
C PHE A 307 -1.36 2.90 -8.05
N ILE A 308 -0.56 2.03 -7.46
CA ILE A 308 -0.96 0.74 -6.92
C ILE A 308 -0.81 0.75 -5.40
N ALA A 309 -1.81 0.22 -4.72
CA ALA A 309 -1.80 -0.09 -3.29
C ALA A 309 -2.27 -1.52 -3.05
N THR A 310 -2.02 -2.09 -1.88
CA THR A 310 -2.38 -3.50 -1.65
C THR A 310 -3.75 -3.70 -1.03
N ASP A 311 -4.24 -2.72 -0.28
CA ASP A 311 -5.33 -2.93 0.67
C ASP A 311 -5.08 -4.19 1.52
N HIS A 312 -3.83 -4.35 2.01
CA HIS A 312 -3.48 -5.49 2.87
C HIS A 312 -4.38 -5.51 4.09
N ALA A 313 -5.39 -6.37 4.05
CA ALA A 313 -6.45 -6.48 5.07
C ALA A 313 -6.57 -7.92 5.59
N PRO A 314 -5.57 -8.40 6.35
CA PRO A 314 -5.46 -9.80 6.76
C PRO A 314 -6.55 -10.21 7.75
N HIS A 315 -6.99 -11.46 7.61
CA HIS A 315 -7.86 -12.20 8.51
C HIS A 315 -7.29 -13.60 8.69
N THR A 316 -7.54 -14.24 9.83
CA THR A 316 -7.08 -15.62 10.04
C THR A 316 -7.81 -16.59 9.11
N LEU A 317 -7.20 -17.76 8.86
CA LEU A 317 -7.85 -18.79 8.05
C LEU A 317 -9.15 -19.28 8.68
N GLU A 318 -9.23 -19.35 10.01
CA GLU A 318 -10.43 -19.73 10.76
C GLU A 318 -11.57 -18.72 10.53
N GLU A 319 -11.25 -17.43 10.53
CA GLU A 319 -12.22 -16.37 10.22
C GLU A 319 -12.67 -16.47 8.76
N LYS A 320 -11.75 -16.65 7.83
CA LYS A 320 -12.06 -16.80 6.40
C LYS A 320 -12.80 -18.10 6.08
N ALA A 321 -12.65 -19.14 6.87
CA ALA A 321 -13.37 -20.41 6.70
C ALA A 321 -14.85 -20.36 7.13
N GLN A 322 -15.30 -19.27 7.74
CA GLN A 322 -16.71 -19.10 8.06
C GLN A 322 -17.54 -19.02 6.78
N GLN A 323 -18.76 -19.55 6.86
CA GLN A 323 -19.71 -19.47 5.75
C GLN A 323 -20.12 -18.01 5.50
N TYR A 324 -20.20 -17.61 4.23
CA TYR A 324 -20.78 -16.32 3.85
C TYR A 324 -22.22 -16.19 4.38
N PRO A 325 -22.64 -15.03 4.93
CA PRO A 325 -21.95 -13.75 4.98
C PRO A 325 -21.08 -13.53 6.23
N ASN A 326 -20.86 -14.53 7.07
CA ASN A 326 -20.10 -14.35 8.33
C ASN A 326 -18.58 -14.30 8.13
N SER A 327 -18.08 -14.82 7.00
CA SER A 327 -16.65 -14.67 6.65
C SER A 327 -16.32 -13.19 6.41
N PRO A 328 -15.23 -12.68 7.01
CA PRO A 328 -14.87 -11.27 6.84
C PRO A 328 -14.27 -10.99 5.45
N SER A 329 -14.51 -9.78 4.94
CA SER A 329 -13.89 -9.27 3.71
C SER A 329 -12.49 -8.74 3.99
N GLY A 330 -11.54 -9.08 3.11
CA GLY A 330 -10.14 -8.67 3.14
C GLY A 330 -9.21 -9.83 2.86
N MET A 331 -8.06 -9.50 2.27
CA MET A 331 -6.99 -10.45 1.94
C MET A 331 -5.62 -9.81 2.12
N PRO A 332 -4.57 -10.62 2.42
CA PRO A 332 -3.21 -10.11 2.51
C PRO A 332 -2.66 -9.80 1.10
N GLY A 333 -1.82 -8.76 0.98
CA GLY A 333 -1.25 -8.34 -0.31
C GLY A 333 0.17 -7.81 -0.24
N VAL A 334 0.60 -7.24 0.89
CA VAL A 334 1.86 -6.48 1.01
C VAL A 334 3.11 -7.28 0.64
N GLU A 335 3.12 -8.58 0.89
CA GLU A 335 4.28 -9.46 0.65
C GLU A 335 4.38 -9.94 -0.80
N THR A 336 3.28 -9.88 -1.56
CA THR A 336 3.21 -10.41 -2.94
C THR A 336 3.02 -9.34 -4.01
N SER A 337 2.66 -8.11 -3.64
CA SER A 337 2.27 -7.05 -4.58
C SER A 337 3.37 -6.73 -5.61
N LEU A 338 4.60 -6.49 -5.16
CA LEU A 338 5.72 -6.21 -6.07
C LEU A 338 6.02 -7.39 -6.98
N LEU A 339 6.00 -8.62 -6.45
CA LEU A 339 6.20 -9.85 -7.23
C LEU A 339 5.18 -9.98 -8.36
N LEU A 340 3.91 -9.72 -8.08
CA LEU A 340 2.82 -9.75 -9.06
C LEU A 340 3.05 -8.74 -10.18
N MET A 341 3.42 -7.51 -9.82
CA MET A 341 3.63 -6.44 -10.80
C MET A 341 4.92 -6.63 -11.60
N LEU A 342 6.01 -7.12 -10.99
CA LEU A 342 7.22 -7.48 -11.73
C LEU A 342 7.00 -8.69 -12.65
N THR A 343 6.17 -9.65 -12.22
CA THR A 343 5.75 -10.76 -13.10
C THR A 343 4.96 -10.24 -14.30
N ALA A 344 4.03 -9.31 -14.10
CA ALA A 344 3.31 -8.67 -15.19
C ALA A 344 4.26 -7.93 -16.15
N ALA A 345 5.29 -7.28 -15.61
CA ALA A 345 6.33 -6.63 -16.44
C ALA A 345 7.13 -7.65 -17.26
N MET A 346 7.53 -8.79 -16.67
CA MET A 346 8.24 -9.84 -17.39
C MET A 346 7.37 -10.53 -18.44
N GLN A 347 6.05 -10.48 -18.28
CA GLN A 347 5.07 -10.95 -19.28
C GLN A 347 4.75 -9.90 -20.35
N GLY A 348 5.38 -8.72 -20.31
CA GLY A 348 5.19 -7.63 -21.29
C GLY A 348 3.90 -6.82 -21.11
N LYS A 349 3.20 -6.97 -19.99
CA LYS A 349 2.00 -6.16 -19.68
C LYS A 349 2.34 -4.70 -19.31
N CYS A 350 3.54 -4.47 -18.78
CA CYS A 350 4.08 -3.14 -18.45
C CYS A 350 5.61 -3.18 -18.46
N SER A 351 6.27 -2.05 -18.23
CA SER A 351 7.71 -2.01 -17.99
C SER A 351 8.03 -2.03 -16.49
N VAL A 352 9.25 -2.44 -16.12
CA VAL A 352 9.69 -2.35 -14.71
C VAL A 352 9.72 -0.89 -14.24
N HIS A 353 10.04 0.06 -15.12
CA HIS A 353 9.97 1.49 -14.79
C HIS A 353 8.53 1.94 -14.46
N GLN A 354 7.52 1.44 -15.18
CA GLN A 354 6.11 1.71 -14.84
C GLN A 354 5.77 1.14 -13.45
N VAL A 355 6.24 -0.07 -13.12
CA VAL A 355 6.05 -0.65 -11.77
C VAL A 355 6.69 0.25 -10.70
N VAL A 356 7.92 0.74 -10.91
CA VAL A 356 8.58 1.69 -10.02
C VAL A 356 7.75 2.98 -9.86
N ASN A 357 7.25 3.52 -10.99
CA ASN A 357 6.42 4.72 -10.92
C ASN A 357 5.14 4.47 -10.11
N TRP A 358 4.41 3.40 -10.40
CA TRP A 358 3.13 3.09 -9.76
C TRP A 358 3.24 2.69 -8.28
N MET A 359 4.37 2.12 -7.86
CA MET A 359 4.51 1.59 -6.50
C MET A 359 5.48 2.41 -5.61
N SER A 360 6.10 3.45 -6.17
CA SER A 360 7.06 4.29 -5.42
C SER A 360 6.91 5.77 -5.76
N THR A 361 7.29 6.17 -6.97
CA THR A 361 7.43 7.60 -7.36
C THR A 361 6.10 8.35 -7.32
N ALA A 362 5.04 7.79 -7.92
CA ALA A 362 3.73 8.43 -7.97
C ALA A 362 3.10 8.51 -6.57
N VAL A 363 3.29 7.49 -5.73
CA VAL A 363 2.82 7.48 -4.34
C VAL A 363 3.51 8.58 -3.53
N ALA A 364 4.86 8.65 -3.59
CA ALA A 364 5.63 9.69 -2.88
C ALA A 364 5.15 11.10 -3.29
N LYS A 365 4.92 11.32 -4.58
CA LYS A 365 4.40 12.60 -5.11
C LYS A 365 2.99 12.90 -4.61
N ALA A 366 2.06 11.94 -4.68
CA ALA A 366 0.67 12.12 -4.29
C ALA A 366 0.50 12.46 -2.80
N TYR A 367 1.26 11.79 -1.95
CA TYR A 367 1.25 12.01 -0.50
C TYR A 367 2.26 13.08 -0.05
N LYS A 368 3.02 13.66 -0.99
CA LYS A 368 4.06 14.67 -0.70
C LYS A 368 5.10 14.17 0.32
N ILE A 369 5.55 12.94 0.16
CA ILE A 369 6.60 12.36 0.99
C ILE A 369 7.95 12.80 0.40
N PRO A 370 8.74 13.62 1.11
CA PRO A 370 9.99 14.15 0.57
C PRO A 370 11.05 13.05 0.43
N ASN A 371 11.94 13.20 -0.54
CA ASN A 371 13.16 12.41 -0.76
C ASN A 371 12.93 10.89 -0.90
N LYS A 372 11.73 10.44 -1.31
CA LYS A 372 11.42 9.02 -1.52
C LYS A 372 10.94 8.72 -2.95
N GLY A 373 11.03 7.46 -3.33
CA GLY A 373 10.47 6.96 -4.59
C GLY A 373 11.39 7.09 -5.81
N ALA A 374 12.70 7.36 -5.62
CA ALA A 374 13.67 7.41 -6.71
C ALA A 374 15.08 7.05 -6.25
N ILE A 375 15.93 6.56 -7.17
CA ILE A 375 17.36 6.38 -6.95
C ILE A 375 18.07 7.61 -7.52
N ALA A 376 18.34 8.58 -6.63
CA ALA A 376 19.03 9.81 -6.97
C ALA A 376 19.80 10.35 -5.77
N VAL A 377 20.88 11.08 -6.00
CA VAL A 377 21.65 11.72 -4.92
C VAL A 377 20.75 12.68 -4.15
N GLY A 378 20.81 12.60 -2.82
CA GLY A 378 19.98 13.39 -1.90
C GLY A 378 18.64 12.74 -1.54
N TYR A 379 18.32 11.57 -2.12
CA TYR A 379 17.14 10.78 -1.73
C TYR A 379 17.49 9.84 -0.56
N ASP A 380 16.45 9.47 0.19
CA ASP A 380 16.59 8.47 1.24
C ASP A 380 17.04 7.13 0.65
N ALA A 381 17.91 6.44 1.34
CA ALA A 381 18.40 5.13 0.94
C ALA A 381 17.40 4.01 1.31
N ASP A 382 16.19 4.14 0.80
CA ASP A 382 15.13 3.12 0.83
C ASP A 382 15.15 2.38 -0.51
N LEU A 383 15.79 1.22 -0.54
CA LEU A 383 16.19 0.53 -1.76
C LEU A 383 15.85 -0.96 -1.70
N ILE A 384 15.62 -1.58 -2.85
CA ILE A 384 15.41 -3.02 -2.97
C ILE A 384 16.24 -3.61 -4.11
N LEU A 385 16.83 -4.76 -3.84
CA LEU A 385 17.46 -5.60 -4.86
C LEU A 385 16.54 -6.76 -5.21
N VAL A 386 16.20 -6.89 -6.48
CA VAL A 386 15.28 -7.93 -6.98
C VAL A 386 15.95 -8.83 -8.01
N ASP A 387 15.63 -10.13 -7.94
CA ASP A 387 15.99 -11.13 -8.95
C ASP A 387 14.84 -11.25 -9.96
N LEU A 388 15.04 -10.75 -11.18
CA LEU A 388 14.08 -10.83 -12.28
C LEU A 388 14.15 -12.13 -13.08
N LYS A 389 15.03 -13.08 -12.72
CA LYS A 389 15.27 -14.33 -13.46
C LYS A 389 14.55 -15.53 -12.83
N THR A 390 14.54 -15.58 -11.49
CA THR A 390 13.94 -16.71 -10.77
C THR A 390 12.42 -16.69 -10.93
N TYR A 391 11.87 -17.80 -11.42
CA TYR A 391 10.44 -18.05 -11.60
C TYR A 391 10.04 -19.25 -10.73
N ARG A 392 9.28 -19.00 -9.66
CA ARG A 392 8.91 -20.03 -8.70
C ARG A 392 7.57 -19.73 -8.01
N PRO A 393 6.91 -20.77 -7.42
CA PRO A 393 5.63 -20.57 -6.76
C PRO A 393 5.73 -19.76 -5.46
N VAL A 394 4.64 -19.06 -5.14
CA VAL A 394 4.39 -18.51 -3.80
C VAL A 394 4.03 -19.66 -2.88
N LEU A 395 4.83 -19.88 -1.84
CA LEU A 395 4.64 -20.95 -0.86
C LEU A 395 4.16 -20.36 0.47
N ARG A 396 3.13 -20.99 1.04
CA ARG A 396 2.54 -20.56 2.32
C ARG A 396 3.54 -20.54 3.47
N GLU A 397 4.37 -21.56 3.55
CA GLU A 397 5.39 -21.72 4.60
C GLU A 397 6.50 -20.67 4.55
N GLU A 398 6.61 -19.94 3.45
CA GLU A 398 7.57 -18.85 3.30
C GLU A 398 6.99 -17.49 3.68
N LEU A 399 5.67 -17.37 3.91
CA LEU A 399 5.04 -16.09 4.20
C LEU A 399 5.38 -15.60 5.62
N PHE A 400 5.64 -14.31 5.73
CA PHE A 400 5.93 -13.62 6.99
C PHE A 400 4.71 -12.94 7.59
N THR A 401 3.67 -12.69 6.78
CA THR A 401 2.39 -12.19 7.28
C THR A 401 1.81 -13.17 8.30
N LYS A 402 1.36 -12.64 9.43
CA LYS A 402 0.87 -13.45 10.56
C LYS A 402 -0.35 -14.29 10.22
N CYS A 403 -1.20 -13.80 9.31
CA CYS A 403 -2.38 -14.57 8.89
C CYS A 403 -2.02 -15.85 8.12
N GLY A 404 -0.79 -15.98 7.60
CA GLY A 404 -0.20 -17.21 7.07
C GLY A 404 -0.84 -17.74 5.80
N TRP A 405 -1.40 -16.88 4.93
CA TRP A 405 -1.96 -17.26 3.64
C TRP A 405 -1.87 -16.12 2.61
N SER A 406 -2.06 -16.44 1.35
CA SER A 406 -2.16 -15.47 0.24
C SER A 406 -3.20 -15.94 -0.77
N PRO A 407 -3.99 -15.03 -1.39
CA PRO A 407 -4.87 -15.41 -2.48
C PRO A 407 -4.11 -15.87 -3.74
N PHE A 408 -2.80 -15.64 -3.78
CA PHE A 408 -1.89 -16.00 -4.88
C PHE A 408 -1.00 -17.20 -4.54
N GLU A 409 -1.34 -17.98 -3.51
CA GLU A 409 -0.61 -19.21 -3.18
C GLU A 409 -0.57 -20.17 -4.38
N GLY A 410 0.61 -20.72 -4.65
CA GLY A 410 0.87 -21.61 -5.80
C GLY A 410 1.07 -20.89 -7.14
N TRP A 411 0.86 -19.57 -7.23
CA TRP A 411 1.18 -18.83 -8.45
C TRP A 411 2.68 -18.73 -8.64
N ASN A 412 3.15 -19.06 -9.85
CA ASN A 412 4.56 -18.87 -10.21
C ASN A 412 4.82 -17.40 -10.54
N LEU A 413 5.70 -16.77 -9.78
CA LEU A 413 6.02 -15.35 -9.89
C LEU A 413 7.51 -15.13 -10.13
N THR A 414 7.84 -13.96 -10.67
CA THR A 414 9.20 -13.45 -10.90
C THR A 414 9.38 -12.11 -10.18
N GLY A 415 10.63 -11.71 -9.94
CA GLY A 415 10.91 -10.43 -9.25
C GLY A 415 11.13 -10.60 -7.75
N TRP A 416 11.74 -11.71 -7.36
CA TRP A 416 11.97 -12.06 -5.96
C TRP A 416 12.93 -11.10 -5.28
N VAL A 417 12.46 -10.49 -4.19
CA VAL A 417 13.26 -9.58 -3.38
C VAL A 417 14.39 -10.36 -2.71
N GLN A 418 15.63 -9.93 -2.96
CA GLN A 418 16.84 -10.49 -2.36
C GLN A 418 17.29 -9.66 -1.17
N THR A 419 17.17 -8.34 -1.24
CA THR A 419 17.55 -7.42 -0.17
C THR A 419 16.60 -6.24 -0.12
N THR A 420 16.20 -5.86 1.08
CA THR A 420 15.46 -4.63 1.36
C THR A 420 16.28 -3.77 2.31
N ILE A 421 16.45 -2.51 1.95
CA ILE A 421 17.24 -1.51 2.66
C ILE A 421 16.30 -0.36 3.04
N VAL A 422 16.34 0.05 4.31
CA VAL A 422 15.56 1.16 4.86
C VAL A 422 16.50 2.13 5.55
N GLY A 423 16.51 3.38 5.12
CA GLY A 423 17.43 4.39 5.65
C GLY A 423 18.90 3.94 5.59
N GLY A 424 19.31 3.29 4.50
CA GLY A 424 20.68 2.79 4.30
C GLY A 424 21.03 1.56 5.14
N GLN A 425 20.09 0.93 5.82
CA GLN A 425 20.29 -0.27 6.65
C GLN A 425 19.54 -1.47 6.07
N ILE A 426 20.20 -2.61 6.01
CA ILE A 426 19.60 -3.87 5.54
C ILE A 426 18.55 -4.33 6.57
N VAL A 427 17.30 -4.44 6.17
CA VAL A 427 16.20 -4.97 7.00
C VAL A 427 15.85 -6.40 6.63
N TYR A 428 16.08 -6.79 5.37
CA TYR A 428 15.89 -8.15 4.88
C TYR A 428 17.00 -8.50 3.89
N HIS A 429 17.54 -9.69 4.00
CA HIS A 429 18.54 -10.20 3.07
C HIS A 429 18.45 -11.73 2.97
N GLN A 430 18.19 -12.23 1.76
CA GLN A 430 18.19 -13.66 1.42
C GLN A 430 17.45 -14.54 2.46
N GLY A 431 16.19 -14.20 2.74
CA GLY A 431 15.32 -14.94 3.67
C GLY A 431 15.50 -14.58 5.14
N LYS A 432 16.43 -13.69 5.50
CA LYS A 432 16.72 -13.33 6.89
C LYS A 432 16.34 -11.87 7.17
N LEU A 433 15.71 -11.65 8.32
CA LEU A 433 15.35 -10.32 8.83
C LEU A 433 16.44 -9.78 9.78
N CYS A 434 16.72 -8.48 9.65
CA CYS A 434 17.53 -7.72 10.60
C CYS A 434 16.61 -6.96 11.56
N THR A 435 16.19 -7.62 12.62
CA THR A 435 15.12 -7.14 13.54
C THR A 435 15.56 -6.03 14.50
N TYR A 436 16.80 -5.61 14.50
CA TYR A 436 17.31 -4.47 15.28
C TYR A 436 17.20 -3.13 14.54
N VAL A 437 16.93 -3.12 13.23
CA VAL A 437 16.67 -1.90 12.44
C VAL A 437 15.26 -1.42 12.73
N ARG A 438 15.08 -0.09 12.74
CA ARG A 438 13.76 0.53 12.92
C ARG A 438 13.49 1.53 11.83
N GLY A 439 12.30 1.42 11.25
CA GLY A 439 11.75 2.42 10.34
C GLY A 439 11.45 3.73 11.09
N GLN A 440 11.22 4.77 10.31
CA GLN A 440 10.94 6.12 10.79
C GLN A 440 9.51 6.53 10.46
N ALA A 441 8.95 7.42 11.27
CA ALA A 441 7.70 8.09 10.93
C ALA A 441 7.89 8.96 9.69
N LEU A 442 7.00 8.79 8.70
CA LEU A 442 7.02 9.58 7.48
C LEU A 442 6.62 11.03 7.74
N GLN A 443 7.22 11.93 6.98
CA GLN A 443 6.84 13.34 6.93
C GLN A 443 6.00 13.59 5.69
N PHE A 444 5.02 14.50 5.80
CA PHE A 444 4.09 14.87 4.74
C PHE A 444 4.10 16.39 4.53
N GLY A 445 4.17 16.82 3.25
CA GLY A 445 4.23 18.24 2.85
C GLY A 445 2.86 18.89 2.62
#